data_dc488e08576df12ee884b0011437be54
#
_entry.id   dc488e08576df12ee884b0011437be54
#
_cell.length_a   1.000
_cell.length_b   1.000
_cell.length_c   1.000
_cell.angle_alpha   90.00
_cell.angle_beta   90.00
_cell.angle_gamma   90.00
#
_symmetry.space_group_name_H-M   'P 1'
#
loop_
_entity.id
_entity.type
_entity.pdbx_description
1 polymer ?
#
loop_
_entity_poly.entity_id
_entity_poly.type
_entity_poly.pdbx_seq_one_letter_code
_entity_poly.pdbx_strand_id
1 'polypeptide(L)'
;MIGHNKPFVSPNSLSNDEKKKLKNAIFAINDSMTRVAGERDLQKEAIAEIFDELGVDKKLVRKMAKAYYMANYNTIVEEEKNFQDFYDSIIKES
;
A
#
# COMPACT_ATOMS: atom_id res chain seq x y z
N MET A 1 -13.42 2.13 -22.46
CA MET A 1 -13.20 2.69 -22.85
C MET A 1 -12.92 2.81 -23.76
N ILE A 2 -13.17 3.03 -24.05
CA ILE A 2 -12.89 3.16 -24.84
C ILE A 2 -11.98 3.41 -25.27
N GLY A 3 -11.89 2.99 -24.95
CA GLY A 3 -10.63 3.05 -25.23
C GLY A 3 -10.16 4.00 -26.00
N HIS A 4 -9.29 4.36 -25.68
CA HIS A 4 -8.58 5.23 -26.50
C HIS A 4 -7.68 4.41 -27.35
N ASN A 5 -7.95 4.42 -28.62
CA ASN A 5 -7.04 3.82 -29.56
C ASN A 5 -5.81 4.68 -29.79
N LYS A 6 -5.88 5.91 -29.36
CA LYS A 6 -4.72 6.81 -29.45
C LYS A 6 -3.84 6.61 -28.22
N PRO A 7 -2.60 6.19 -28.38
CA PRO A 7 -1.74 6.00 -27.21
C PRO A 7 -1.44 7.30 -26.48
N PHE A 8 -1.34 8.41 -27.21
CA PHE A 8 -0.98 9.68 -26.60
C PHE A 8 -1.74 10.83 -27.22
N VAL A 9 -2.03 11.82 -26.38
CA VAL A 9 -2.62 13.09 -26.81
C VAL A 9 -1.52 14.13 -26.81
N SER A 10 -1.41 14.87 -27.91
CA SER A 10 -0.42 15.94 -28.01
C SER A 10 -0.85 17.14 -27.17
N PRO A 11 0.10 17.84 -26.51
CA PRO A 11 -0.24 19.06 -25.78
C PRO A 11 -0.96 20.07 -26.66
N ASN A 12 -0.62 20.15 -27.93
CA ASN A 12 -1.22 21.10 -28.85
C ASN A 12 -2.67 20.78 -29.19
N SER A 13 -3.12 19.55 -28.95
CA SER A 13 -4.50 19.15 -29.20
C SER A 13 -5.44 19.51 -28.05
N LEU A 14 -4.92 20.02 -26.94
CA LEU A 14 -5.71 20.40 -25.79
C LEU A 14 -6.06 21.87 -25.85
N SER A 15 -7.31 22.20 -25.52
CA SER A 15 -7.71 23.60 -25.34
C SER A 15 -7.07 24.18 -24.09
N ASN A 16 -7.13 25.50 -23.94
CA ASN A 16 -6.62 26.16 -22.75
C ASN A 16 -7.35 25.69 -21.49
N ASP A 17 -8.66 25.49 -21.58
CA ASP A 17 -9.46 24.99 -20.46
C ASP A 17 -9.07 23.57 -20.09
N GLU A 18 -8.81 22.74 -21.08
CA GLU A 18 -8.36 21.35 -20.85
C GLU A 18 -6.98 21.31 -20.21
N LYS A 19 -6.07 22.17 -20.64
CA LYS A 19 -4.75 22.28 -20.03
C LYS A 19 -4.84 22.70 -18.56
N LYS A 20 -5.73 23.65 -18.27
CA LYS A 20 -5.96 24.09 -16.90
C LYS A 20 -6.53 22.97 -16.03
N LYS A 21 -7.46 22.20 -16.59
CA LYS A 21 -8.05 21.06 -15.90
C LYS A 21 -6.98 20.01 -15.57
N LEU A 22 -6.12 19.73 -16.52
CA LEU A 22 -5.00 18.80 -16.31
C LEU A 22 -4.06 19.29 -15.22
N LYS A 23 -3.70 20.57 -15.27
CA LYS A 23 -2.84 21.21 -14.27
C LYS A 23 -3.44 21.09 -12.87
N ASN A 24 -4.72 21.38 -12.74
CA ASN A 24 -5.41 21.29 -11.45
C ASN A 24 -5.44 19.84 -10.93
N ALA A 25 -5.63 18.87 -11.83
CA ALA A 25 -5.59 17.48 -11.46
C ALA A 25 -4.21 17.09 -10.94
N ILE A 26 -3.15 17.53 -11.59
CA ILE A 26 -1.77 17.27 -11.16
C ILE A 26 -1.52 17.86 -9.77
N PHE A 27 -1.98 19.07 -9.53
CA PHE A 27 -1.82 19.70 -8.21
C PHE A 27 -2.57 18.91 -7.12
N ALA A 28 -3.78 18.47 -7.40
CA ALA A 28 -4.56 17.66 -6.46
C ALA A 28 -3.87 16.32 -6.16
N ILE A 29 -3.31 15.68 -7.18
CA ILE A 29 -2.58 14.43 -7.02
C ILE A 29 -1.32 14.67 -6.18
N ASN A 30 -0.60 15.75 -6.45
CA ASN A 30 0.59 16.11 -5.69
C ASN A 30 0.26 16.31 -4.20
N ASP A 31 -0.82 17.00 -3.91
CA ASP A 31 -1.26 17.22 -2.53
C ASP A 31 -1.60 15.90 -1.85
N SER A 32 -2.26 15.02 -2.56
CA SER A 32 -2.59 13.69 -2.05
C SER A 32 -1.32 12.87 -1.74
N MET A 33 -0.36 12.90 -2.65
CA MET A 33 0.92 12.19 -2.45
C MET A 33 1.68 12.74 -1.24
N THR A 34 1.63 14.05 -1.04
CA THR A 34 2.27 14.69 0.10
C THR A 34 1.62 14.24 1.42
N ARG A 35 0.29 14.15 1.44
CA ARG A 35 -0.43 13.64 2.62
C ARG A 35 -0.07 12.20 2.91
N VAL A 36 -0.03 11.35 1.88
CA VAL A 36 0.33 9.94 2.05
C VAL A 36 1.74 9.80 2.62
N ALA A 37 2.69 10.59 2.12
CA ALA A 37 4.06 10.57 2.63
C ALA A 37 4.10 10.96 4.11
N GLY A 38 3.36 12.00 4.49
CA GLY A 38 3.26 12.42 5.89
C GLY A 38 2.65 11.35 6.78
N GLU A 39 1.61 10.68 6.31
CA GLU A 39 0.99 9.58 7.05
C GLU A 39 1.95 8.41 7.25
N ARG A 40 2.74 8.09 6.24
CA ARG A 40 3.76 7.03 6.35
C ARG A 40 4.82 7.37 7.39
N ASP A 41 5.23 8.63 7.46
CA ASP A 41 6.19 9.08 8.45
C ASP A 41 5.64 8.94 9.87
N LEU A 42 4.37 9.28 10.07
CA LEU A 42 3.71 9.09 11.34
C LEU A 42 3.66 7.62 11.74
N GLN A 43 3.39 6.73 10.80
CA GLN A 43 3.40 5.30 11.05
C GLN A 43 4.78 4.80 11.47
N LYS A 44 5.83 5.26 10.81
CA LYS A 44 7.20 4.90 11.16
C LYS A 44 7.56 5.36 12.57
N GLU A 45 7.16 6.57 12.93
CA GLU A 45 7.41 7.12 14.25
C GLU A 45 6.70 6.30 15.33
N ALA A 46 5.43 5.96 15.11
CA ALA A 46 4.67 5.15 16.06
C ALA A 46 5.30 3.77 16.26
N ILE A 47 5.73 3.15 15.18
CA ILE A 47 6.38 1.83 15.24
C ILE A 47 7.71 1.91 15.99
N ALA A 48 8.48 2.97 15.74
CA ALA A 48 9.77 3.18 16.41
C ALA A 48 9.57 3.40 17.92
N GLU A 49 8.56 4.17 18.30
CA GLU A 49 8.24 4.41 19.71
C GLU A 49 7.87 3.12 20.43
N ILE A 50 7.05 2.29 19.82
CA ILE A 50 6.65 1.02 20.42
C ILE A 50 7.84 0.08 20.55
N PHE A 51 8.73 0.06 19.57
CA PHE A 51 9.94 -0.72 19.66
C PHE A 51 10.81 -0.25 20.84
N ASP A 52 10.98 1.06 20.99
CA ASP A 52 11.79 1.63 22.07
C ASP A 52 11.18 1.36 23.46
N GLU A 53 9.86 1.44 23.57
CA GLU A 53 9.17 1.26 24.84
C GLU A 53 8.98 -0.20 25.24
N LEU A 54 8.60 -1.04 24.28
CA LEU A 54 8.18 -2.41 24.58
C LEU A 54 9.10 -3.48 23.98
N GLY A 55 9.99 -3.11 23.07
CA GLY A 55 10.88 -4.06 22.43
C GLY A 55 10.20 -5.01 21.45
N VAL A 56 8.99 -4.70 21.02
CA VAL A 56 8.28 -5.55 20.06
C VAL A 56 8.83 -5.32 18.67
N ASP A 57 9.12 -6.41 17.96
CA ASP A 57 9.71 -6.35 16.63
C ASP A 57 8.89 -5.49 15.68
N LYS A 58 9.57 -4.62 14.93
CA LYS A 58 8.91 -3.67 14.03
C LYS A 58 8.12 -4.36 12.93
N LYS A 59 8.63 -5.47 12.38
CA LYS A 59 7.91 -6.23 11.35
C LYS A 59 6.63 -6.81 11.91
N LEU A 60 6.69 -7.31 13.13
CA LEU A 60 5.52 -7.88 13.79
C LEU A 60 4.46 -6.80 14.02
N VAL A 61 4.87 -5.63 14.50
CA VAL A 61 3.93 -4.52 14.72
C VAL A 61 3.24 -4.13 13.41
N ARG A 62 4.00 -4.02 12.32
CA ARG A 62 3.44 -3.70 11.01
C ARG A 62 2.44 -4.75 10.55
N LYS A 63 2.78 -6.02 10.73
CA LYS A 63 1.91 -7.13 10.33
C LYS A 63 0.60 -7.10 11.12
N MET A 64 0.69 -6.88 12.41
CA MET A 64 -0.49 -6.79 13.28
C MET A 64 -1.38 -5.61 12.89
N ALA A 65 -0.78 -4.45 12.67
CA ALA A 65 -1.51 -3.25 12.29
C ALA A 65 -2.23 -3.43 10.96
N LYS A 66 -1.54 -4.03 9.98
CA LYS A 66 -2.12 -4.30 8.66
C LYS A 66 -3.27 -5.30 8.76
N ALA A 67 -3.10 -6.36 9.53
CA ALA A 67 -4.14 -7.37 9.74
C ALA A 67 -5.39 -6.74 10.38
N TYR A 68 -5.18 -5.86 11.34
CA TYR A 68 -6.29 -5.15 11.98
C TYR A 68 -7.00 -4.23 11.00
N TYR A 69 -6.24 -3.46 10.23
CA TYR A 69 -6.79 -2.53 9.24
C TYR A 69 -7.61 -3.26 8.19
N MET A 70 -7.10 -4.38 7.69
CA MET A 70 -7.77 -5.16 6.64
C MET A 70 -8.82 -6.13 7.20
N ALA A 71 -8.90 -6.28 8.51
CA ALA A 71 -9.82 -7.20 9.18
C ALA A 71 -9.69 -8.63 8.63
N ASN A 72 -8.45 -9.07 8.35
CA ASN A 72 -8.20 -10.37 7.71
C ASN A 72 -7.39 -11.33 8.58
N TYR A 73 -7.42 -11.15 9.89
CA TYR A 73 -6.63 -11.98 10.81
C TYR A 73 -6.88 -13.48 10.59
N ASN A 74 -8.14 -13.90 10.49
CA ASN A 74 -8.48 -15.31 10.33
C ASN A 74 -7.94 -15.88 9.04
N THR A 75 -7.98 -15.11 7.96
CA THR A 75 -7.40 -15.52 6.68
C THR A 75 -5.91 -15.73 6.80
N ILE A 76 -5.20 -14.84 7.48
CA ILE A 76 -3.76 -14.96 7.69
C ILE A 76 -3.44 -16.25 8.46
N VAL A 77 -4.20 -16.52 9.52
CA VAL A 77 -3.99 -17.74 10.32
C VAL A 77 -4.19 -18.99 9.48
N GLU A 78 -5.23 -19.03 8.66
CA GLU A 78 -5.49 -20.17 7.79
C GLU A 78 -4.40 -20.35 6.75
N GLU A 79 -3.93 -19.26 6.15
CA GLU A 79 -2.87 -19.31 5.15
C GLU A 79 -1.56 -19.81 5.76
N GLU A 80 -1.24 -19.36 6.97
CA GLU A 80 -0.03 -19.81 7.66
C GLU A 80 -0.10 -21.31 8.00
N LYS A 81 -1.25 -21.77 8.45
CA LYS A 81 -1.46 -23.18 8.74
C LYS A 81 -1.31 -24.02 7.47
N ASN A 82 -1.94 -23.56 6.38
CA ASN A 82 -1.85 -24.26 5.10
C ASN A 82 -0.40 -24.32 4.61
N PHE A 83 0.35 -23.25 4.75
CA PHE A 83 1.76 -23.22 4.40
C PHE A 83 2.55 -24.25 5.22
N GLN A 84 2.32 -24.29 6.53
CA GLN A 84 3.00 -25.25 7.40
C GLN A 84 2.68 -26.69 7.02
N ASP A 85 1.41 -26.97 6.77
CA ASP A 85 0.98 -28.32 6.39
C ASP A 85 1.63 -28.77 5.09
N PHE A 86 1.67 -27.89 4.08
CA PHE A 86 2.34 -28.20 2.82
C PHE A 86 3.84 -28.39 3.01
N TYR A 87 4.47 -27.50 3.73
CA TYR A 87 5.91 -27.59 3.95
C TYR A 87 6.28 -28.88 4.64
N ASP A 88 5.59 -29.21 5.72
CA ASP A 88 5.86 -30.43 6.49
C ASP A 88 5.63 -31.68 5.65
N SER A 89 4.55 -31.69 4.88
CA SER A 89 4.22 -32.85 4.06
C SER A 89 5.22 -33.06 2.91
N ILE A 90 5.64 -31.98 2.26
CA ILE A 90 6.47 -32.10 1.05
C ILE A 90 7.95 -32.17 1.40
N ILE A 91 8.40 -31.40 2.38
CA ILE A 91 9.83 -31.25 2.65
C ILE A 91 10.28 -32.14 3.79
N LYS A 92 9.58 -32.13 4.93
CA LYS A 92 10.03 -32.86 6.11
C LYS A 92 9.74 -34.36 6.07
N GLU A 93 8.69 -34.74 5.36
CA GLU A 93 8.31 -36.15 5.29
C GLU A 93 8.93 -36.88 4.10
N SER A 94 9.54 -36.15 3.20
CA SER A 94 10.24 -36.81 2.08
C SER A 94 11.70 -37.12 2.40
#